data_ec0332d009c815da01fd647d96f76d77
#
_entry.id   ec0332d009c815da01fd647d96f76d77
#
_cell.length_a   1.000
_cell.length_b   1.000
_cell.length_c   1.000
_cell.angle_alpha   90.00
_cell.angle_beta   90.00
_cell.angle_gamma   90.00
#
_symmetry.space_group_name_H-M   'P 1'
#
loop_
_entity.id
_entity.type
_entity.pdbx_description
1 polymer ?
#
loop_
_entity_poly.entity_id
_entity_poly.type
_entity_poly.pdbx_seq_one_letter_code
_entity_poly.pdbx_strand_id
1 'polypeptide(L)'
;GAILNVYDALYKHSDEITHILTSHEQGASHAADGYARATGKVGVCFATSGPGATNLVTGIATAYMDSVPMVVITGNVGKGLIGRDAFQEVYITGITMPITKHNYMVQDVNELADELADTIRDAFRIANTGRKGPVLIDITKDVTAAVTDFENKPKIEIVDDTVVDMDELKKIADVINKAKKPI
;
A
#
# COMPACT_ATOMS: atom_id res chain seq x y z
N GLY A 1 -7.27 -0.77 -19.22
CA GLY A 1 -7.87 -0.02 -18.41
C GLY A 1 -7.30 1.17 -17.65
N ALA A 2 -7.77 1.32 -16.45
CA ALA A 2 -7.50 2.50 -15.63
C ALA A 2 -6.01 2.68 -15.23
N ILE A 3 -5.23 1.62 -15.23
CA ILE A 3 -3.82 1.63 -14.77
C ILE A 3 -2.78 1.59 -15.91
N LEU A 4 -3.21 1.68 -17.18
CA LEU A 4 -2.28 1.55 -18.32
C LEU A 4 -1.15 2.57 -18.30
N ASN A 5 -1.42 3.82 -17.92
CA ASN A 5 -0.40 4.87 -17.88
C ASN A 5 0.68 4.57 -16.82
N VAL A 6 0.31 3.95 -15.71
CA VAL A 6 1.26 3.50 -14.68
C VAL A 6 2.14 2.38 -15.23
N TYR A 7 1.58 1.41 -15.95
CA TYR A 7 2.36 0.34 -16.58
C TYR A 7 3.27 0.85 -17.70
N ASP A 8 2.83 1.84 -18.48
CA ASP A 8 3.69 2.50 -19.48
C ASP A 8 4.88 3.19 -18.82
N ALA A 9 4.66 3.87 -17.68
CA ALA A 9 5.73 4.47 -16.90
C ALA A 9 6.69 3.40 -16.33
N LEU A 10 6.16 2.32 -15.75
CA LEU A 10 6.98 1.21 -15.25
C LEU A 10 7.82 0.56 -16.34
N TYR A 11 7.28 0.45 -17.56
CA TYR A 11 8.05 -0.06 -18.70
C TYR A 11 9.19 0.88 -19.09
N LYS A 12 8.94 2.19 -19.12
CA LYS A 12 9.95 3.22 -19.43
C LYS A 12 11.07 3.31 -18.39
N HIS A 13 10.77 2.94 -17.15
CA HIS A 13 11.72 2.94 -16.02
C HIS A 13 12.09 1.52 -15.57
N SER A 14 12.09 0.56 -16.49
CA SER A 14 12.39 -0.85 -16.20
C SER A 14 13.85 -1.11 -15.79
N ASP A 15 14.73 -0.18 -16.02
CA ASP A 15 16.12 -0.17 -15.52
C ASP A 15 16.23 0.25 -14.03
N GLU A 16 15.24 0.98 -13.53
CA GLU A 16 15.20 1.44 -12.14
C GLU A 16 14.27 0.60 -11.26
N ILE A 17 13.15 0.10 -11.83
CA ILE A 17 12.10 -0.61 -11.11
C ILE A 17 11.88 -1.99 -11.74
N THR A 18 12.12 -3.04 -10.96
CA THR A 18 11.78 -4.41 -11.38
C THR A 18 10.30 -4.69 -11.15
N HIS A 19 9.55 -4.83 -12.24
CA HIS A 19 8.14 -5.20 -12.22
C HIS A 19 7.97 -6.68 -12.56
N ILE A 20 7.19 -7.41 -11.75
CA ILE A 20 6.86 -8.83 -11.95
C ILE A 20 5.38 -8.96 -12.27
N LEU A 21 5.07 -9.43 -13.46
CA LEU A 21 3.71 -9.70 -13.88
C LEU A 21 3.21 -11.02 -13.26
N THR A 22 2.03 -10.97 -12.64
CA THR A 22 1.32 -12.16 -12.16
C THR A 22 0.11 -12.46 -13.05
N SER A 23 -0.30 -13.72 -13.11
CA SER A 23 -1.49 -14.10 -13.90
C SER A 23 -2.81 -13.77 -13.20
N HIS A 24 -2.78 -13.49 -11.89
CA HIS A 24 -3.94 -13.13 -11.09
C HIS A 24 -3.53 -12.15 -9.99
N GLU A 25 -4.35 -11.14 -9.73
CA GLU A 25 -4.03 -10.06 -8.79
C GLU A 25 -3.89 -10.56 -7.34
N GLN A 26 -4.65 -11.60 -6.95
CA GLN A 26 -4.45 -12.25 -5.65
C GLN A 26 -3.03 -12.77 -5.50
N GLY A 27 -2.45 -13.34 -6.58
CA GLY A 27 -1.04 -13.75 -6.60
C GLY A 27 -0.09 -12.58 -6.40
N ALA A 28 -0.41 -11.39 -6.96
CA ALA A 28 0.39 -10.19 -6.76
C ALA A 28 0.39 -9.74 -5.29
N SER A 29 -0.77 -9.69 -4.64
CA SER A 29 -0.87 -9.31 -3.23
C SER A 29 -0.15 -10.30 -2.31
N HIS A 30 -0.27 -11.60 -2.55
CA HIS A 30 0.47 -12.61 -1.79
C HIS A 30 1.98 -12.58 -2.07
N ALA A 31 2.41 -12.26 -3.30
CA ALA A 31 3.83 -12.08 -3.61
C ALA A 31 4.41 -10.86 -2.88
N ALA A 32 3.67 -9.74 -2.81
CA ALA A 32 4.05 -8.56 -2.06
C ALA A 32 4.14 -8.85 -0.55
N ASP A 33 3.17 -9.60 0.01
CA ASP A 33 3.19 -10.07 1.39
C ASP A 33 4.43 -10.95 1.67
N GLY A 34 4.68 -11.93 0.81
CA GLY A 34 5.86 -12.81 0.93
C GLY A 34 7.18 -12.05 0.82
N TYR A 35 7.27 -11.07 -0.08
CA TYR A 35 8.42 -10.19 -0.21
C TYR A 35 8.68 -9.40 1.08
N ALA A 36 7.63 -8.81 1.65
CA ALA A 36 7.76 -8.03 2.87
C ALA A 36 8.23 -8.90 4.06
N ARG A 37 7.67 -10.10 4.20
CA ARG A 37 8.10 -11.07 5.24
C ARG A 37 9.55 -11.50 5.08
N ALA A 38 9.97 -11.80 3.85
CA ALA A 38 11.31 -12.31 3.57
C ALA A 38 12.41 -11.25 3.68
N THR A 39 12.09 -9.98 3.38
CA THR A 39 13.08 -8.91 3.27
C THR A 39 13.02 -7.87 4.38
N GLY A 40 11.92 -7.80 5.14
CA GLY A 40 11.63 -6.74 6.10
C GLY A 40 11.27 -5.40 5.44
N LYS A 41 11.20 -5.33 4.10
CA LYS A 41 10.85 -4.12 3.34
C LYS A 41 9.34 -4.07 3.07
N VAL A 42 8.84 -2.93 2.63
CA VAL A 42 7.44 -2.78 2.24
C VAL A 42 7.20 -3.51 0.91
N GLY A 43 6.22 -4.42 0.88
CA GLY A 43 5.77 -5.05 -0.35
C GLY A 43 4.89 -4.10 -1.16
N VAL A 44 4.98 -4.16 -2.50
CA VAL A 44 4.17 -3.31 -3.39
C VAL A 44 3.46 -4.16 -4.42
N CYS A 45 2.17 -3.90 -4.64
CA CYS A 45 1.43 -4.50 -5.74
C CYS A 45 0.50 -3.50 -6.42
N PHE A 46 0.21 -3.77 -7.70
CA PHE A 46 -0.64 -2.93 -8.54
C PHE A 46 -1.81 -3.75 -9.09
N ALA A 47 -2.97 -3.12 -9.23
CA ALA A 47 -4.10 -3.69 -9.95
C ALA A 47 -4.93 -2.62 -10.65
N THR A 48 -5.66 -3.03 -11.69
CA THR A 48 -6.65 -2.17 -12.33
C THR A 48 -7.91 -2.03 -11.47
N SER A 49 -8.83 -1.17 -11.90
CA SER A 49 -10.13 -0.94 -11.25
C SER A 49 -11.04 -2.17 -11.20
N GLY A 50 -12.06 -2.10 -10.38
CA GLY A 50 -13.13 -3.11 -10.31
C GLY A 50 -12.61 -4.49 -9.91
N PRO A 51 -12.78 -5.52 -10.75
CA PRO A 51 -12.39 -6.89 -10.40
C PRO A 51 -10.89 -7.04 -10.12
N GLY A 52 -10.03 -6.24 -10.76
CA GLY A 52 -8.59 -6.27 -10.45
C GLY A 52 -8.31 -5.82 -9.02
N ALA A 53 -8.90 -4.72 -8.60
CA ALA A 53 -8.77 -4.21 -7.24
C ALA A 53 -9.37 -5.18 -6.20
N THR A 54 -10.57 -5.73 -6.45
CA THR A 54 -11.22 -6.67 -5.51
C THR A 54 -10.47 -7.99 -5.37
N ASN A 55 -9.76 -8.45 -6.40
CA ASN A 55 -8.92 -9.63 -6.33
C ASN A 55 -7.71 -9.49 -5.38
N LEU A 56 -7.34 -8.28 -4.99
CA LEU A 56 -6.27 -8.04 -4.00
C LEU A 56 -6.74 -8.22 -2.54
N VAL A 57 -8.04 -8.20 -2.27
CA VAL A 57 -8.63 -8.09 -0.92
C VAL A 57 -8.13 -9.20 0.02
N THR A 58 -8.05 -10.45 -0.45
CA THR A 58 -7.57 -11.57 0.37
C THR A 58 -6.13 -11.34 0.86
N GLY A 59 -5.22 -10.92 -0.03
CA GLY A 59 -3.83 -10.66 0.37
C GLY A 59 -3.69 -9.42 1.26
N ILE A 60 -4.50 -8.38 1.03
CA ILE A 60 -4.55 -7.19 1.89
C ILE A 60 -5.01 -7.58 3.30
N ALA A 61 -6.07 -8.39 3.42
CA ALA A 61 -6.57 -8.86 4.71
C ALA A 61 -5.53 -9.72 5.44
N THR A 62 -4.83 -10.60 4.73
CA THR A 62 -3.73 -11.40 5.27
C THR A 62 -2.61 -10.52 5.82
N ALA A 63 -2.15 -9.54 5.04
CA ALA A 63 -1.11 -8.61 5.45
C ALA A 63 -1.53 -7.77 6.67
N TYR A 64 -2.81 -7.35 6.72
CA TYR A 64 -3.34 -6.58 7.85
C TYR A 64 -3.36 -7.40 9.14
N MET A 65 -3.87 -8.63 9.10
CA MET A 65 -3.96 -9.50 10.27
C MET A 65 -2.59 -9.85 10.86
N ASP A 66 -1.60 -10.05 9.99
CA ASP A 66 -0.24 -10.43 10.37
C ASP A 66 0.71 -9.24 10.54
N SER A 67 0.19 -8.01 10.43
CA SER A 67 1.01 -6.78 10.57
C SER A 67 2.16 -6.69 9.54
N VAL A 68 1.90 -7.08 8.30
CA VAL A 68 2.87 -7.06 7.20
C VAL A 68 2.78 -5.72 6.45
N PRO A 69 3.88 -4.96 6.30
CA PRO A 69 3.86 -3.68 5.60
C PRO A 69 3.68 -3.87 4.09
N MET A 70 2.63 -3.27 3.54
CA MET A 70 2.32 -3.36 2.11
C MET A 70 1.76 -2.02 1.61
N VAL A 71 2.15 -1.62 0.41
CA VAL A 71 1.52 -0.52 -0.34
C VAL A 71 0.82 -1.12 -1.56
N VAL A 72 -0.48 -0.88 -1.65
CA VAL A 72 -1.35 -1.37 -2.72
C VAL A 72 -1.78 -0.20 -3.57
N ILE A 73 -1.51 -0.24 -4.87
CA ILE A 73 -1.86 0.82 -5.80
C ILE A 73 -2.91 0.28 -6.77
N THR A 74 -4.10 0.88 -6.75
CA THR A 74 -5.20 0.52 -7.65
C THR A 74 -5.54 1.67 -8.59
N GLY A 75 -5.92 1.33 -9.81
CA GLY A 75 -6.55 2.29 -10.69
C GLY A 75 -8.06 2.35 -10.44
N ASN A 76 -8.66 3.50 -10.66
CA ASN A 76 -10.12 3.67 -10.63
C ASN A 76 -10.63 4.25 -11.96
N VAL A 77 -11.94 4.25 -12.15
CA VAL A 77 -12.59 4.96 -13.28
C VAL A 77 -12.25 6.45 -13.22
N GLY A 78 -12.47 7.18 -14.32
CA GLY A 78 -12.27 8.63 -14.31
C GLY A 78 -13.18 9.34 -13.30
N LYS A 79 -12.72 10.43 -12.70
CA LYS A 79 -13.42 11.20 -11.64
C LYS A 79 -14.90 11.47 -11.94
N GLY A 80 -15.22 11.81 -13.19
CA GLY A 80 -16.61 12.08 -13.62
C GLY A 80 -17.52 10.86 -13.65
N LEU A 81 -17.00 9.65 -13.47
CA LEU A 81 -17.76 8.39 -13.48
C LEU A 81 -17.94 7.80 -12.09
N ILE A 82 -17.23 8.31 -11.08
CA ILE A 82 -17.33 7.81 -9.70
C ILE A 82 -18.76 7.99 -9.17
N GLY A 83 -19.32 6.94 -8.57
CA GLY A 83 -20.66 6.90 -8.01
C GLY A 83 -21.76 6.75 -9.08
N ARG A 84 -21.42 6.29 -10.28
CA ARG A 84 -22.37 6.09 -11.39
C ARG A 84 -22.53 4.64 -11.84
N ASP A 85 -22.02 3.69 -11.05
CA ASP A 85 -21.98 2.26 -11.40
C ASP A 85 -21.37 2.01 -12.79
N ALA A 86 -20.29 2.74 -13.10
CA ALA A 86 -19.60 2.64 -14.37
C ALA A 86 -18.93 1.27 -14.54
N PHE A 87 -18.60 0.91 -15.80
CA PHE A 87 -17.91 -0.34 -16.08
C PHE A 87 -16.63 -0.49 -15.29
N GLN A 88 -16.51 -1.57 -14.52
CA GLN A 88 -15.39 -1.86 -13.62
C GLN A 88 -15.17 -0.78 -12.54
N GLU A 89 -16.19 -0.06 -12.17
CA GLU A 89 -16.17 0.76 -10.98
C GLU A 89 -16.40 -0.11 -9.73
N VAL A 90 -15.62 0.15 -8.68
CA VAL A 90 -15.85 -0.42 -7.34
C VAL A 90 -15.33 0.57 -6.29
N TYR A 91 -16.03 0.70 -5.18
CA TYR A 91 -15.59 1.52 -4.06
C TYR A 91 -14.56 0.75 -3.22
N ILE A 92 -13.36 0.57 -3.80
CA ILE A 92 -12.30 -0.27 -3.20
C ILE A 92 -11.82 0.28 -1.87
N THR A 93 -11.75 1.59 -1.68
CA THR A 93 -11.36 2.22 -0.40
C THR A 93 -12.36 1.86 0.71
N GLY A 94 -13.66 1.83 0.41
CA GLY A 94 -14.67 1.37 1.37
C GLY A 94 -14.57 -0.12 1.69
N ILE A 95 -14.30 -0.96 0.68
CA ILE A 95 -14.13 -2.41 0.87
C ILE A 95 -12.91 -2.71 1.74
N THR A 96 -11.82 -1.99 1.54
CA THR A 96 -10.54 -2.25 2.23
C THR A 96 -10.36 -1.47 3.53
N MET A 97 -11.26 -0.55 3.84
CA MET A 97 -11.19 0.27 5.06
C MET A 97 -10.94 -0.53 6.35
N PRO A 98 -11.65 -1.66 6.61
CA PRO A 98 -11.45 -2.43 7.83
C PRO A 98 -10.18 -3.30 7.85
N ILE A 99 -9.50 -3.42 6.71
CA ILE A 99 -8.33 -4.30 6.53
C ILE A 99 -7.08 -3.54 6.05
N THR A 100 -7.04 -2.24 6.24
CA THR A 100 -5.90 -1.37 5.92
C THR A 100 -5.63 -0.41 7.06
N LYS A 101 -4.41 0.07 7.16
CA LYS A 101 -4.07 1.15 8.10
C LYS A 101 -4.57 2.50 7.62
N HIS A 102 -4.54 2.70 6.32
CA HIS A 102 -5.01 3.92 5.66
C HIS A 102 -5.37 3.66 4.20
N ASN A 103 -6.30 4.47 3.67
CA ASN A 103 -6.69 4.48 2.27
C ASN A 103 -6.64 5.91 1.74
N TYR A 104 -6.05 6.06 0.56
CA TYR A 104 -6.09 7.29 -0.21
C TYR A 104 -6.97 7.10 -1.45
N MET A 105 -7.77 8.09 -1.80
CA MET A 105 -8.43 8.19 -3.10
C MET A 105 -7.96 9.47 -3.78
N VAL A 106 -7.17 9.32 -4.81
CA VAL A 106 -6.53 10.43 -5.52
C VAL A 106 -7.34 10.80 -6.76
N GLN A 107 -7.92 12.00 -6.78
CA GLN A 107 -8.87 12.46 -7.79
C GLN A 107 -8.47 13.75 -8.51
N ASP A 108 -7.38 14.39 -8.14
CA ASP A 108 -6.91 15.62 -8.75
C ASP A 108 -5.39 15.59 -8.98
N VAL A 109 -4.97 15.98 -10.18
CA VAL A 109 -3.56 16.06 -10.54
C VAL A 109 -2.88 17.28 -9.92
N ASN A 110 -3.62 18.36 -9.70
CA ASN A 110 -3.07 19.59 -9.11
C ASN A 110 -2.89 19.46 -7.60
N GLU A 111 -3.68 18.60 -6.96
CA GLU A 111 -3.38 18.08 -5.63
C GLU A 111 -2.22 17.08 -5.67
N LEU A 112 -1.68 16.77 -6.86
CA LEU A 112 -0.88 15.60 -7.13
C LEU A 112 0.58 15.85 -7.45
N ALA A 113 0.97 17.02 -7.92
CA ALA A 113 2.36 17.27 -8.29
C ALA A 113 3.28 17.13 -7.08
N ASP A 114 2.88 17.72 -5.97
CA ASP A 114 3.51 17.55 -4.67
C ASP A 114 2.86 16.42 -3.85
N GLU A 115 1.55 16.21 -3.97
CA GLU A 115 0.77 15.29 -3.14
C GLU A 115 0.84 13.82 -3.55
N LEU A 116 0.90 13.42 -4.84
CA LEU A 116 1.03 11.99 -5.16
C LEU A 116 2.38 11.44 -4.70
N ALA A 117 3.45 12.15 -4.97
CA ALA A 117 4.76 11.75 -4.48
C ALA A 117 4.77 11.73 -2.94
N ASP A 118 4.15 12.71 -2.30
CA ASP A 118 4.01 12.76 -0.84
C ASP A 118 3.00 11.71 -0.34
N THR A 119 1.89 11.48 -1.04
CA THR A 119 0.95 10.40 -0.74
C THR A 119 1.62 9.03 -0.82
N ILE A 120 2.43 8.78 -1.86
CA ILE A 120 3.19 7.52 -1.98
C ILE A 120 4.21 7.42 -0.84
N ARG A 121 4.98 8.48 -0.56
CA ARG A 121 5.94 8.50 0.56
C ARG A 121 5.25 8.25 1.91
N ASP A 122 4.12 8.91 2.14
CA ASP A 122 3.31 8.73 3.35
C ASP A 122 2.73 7.32 3.45
N ALA A 123 2.28 6.75 2.36
CA ALA A 123 1.80 5.37 2.33
C ALA A 123 2.89 4.39 2.78
N PHE A 124 4.12 4.54 2.27
CA PHE A 124 5.27 3.74 2.71
C PHE A 124 5.61 3.98 4.19
N ARG A 125 5.59 5.23 4.65
CA ARG A 125 5.81 5.59 6.04
C ARG A 125 4.74 4.96 6.94
N ILE A 126 3.46 5.15 6.63
CA ILE A 126 2.34 4.62 7.41
C ILE A 126 2.38 3.08 7.43
N ALA A 127 2.63 2.44 6.29
CA ALA A 127 2.72 0.99 6.21
C ALA A 127 3.79 0.41 7.16
N ASN A 128 4.90 1.12 7.34
CA ASN A 128 6.09 0.62 8.04
C ASN A 128 6.30 1.20 9.47
N THR A 129 5.42 2.07 9.97
CA THR A 129 5.53 2.67 11.32
C THR A 129 4.54 2.07 12.30
N GLY A 130 4.88 2.02 13.59
CA GLY A 130 4.06 1.42 14.65
C GLY A 130 3.71 -0.03 14.34
N ARG A 131 2.45 -0.46 14.58
CA ARG A 131 1.98 -1.76 14.07
C ARG A 131 1.96 -1.68 12.54
N LYS A 132 2.84 -2.42 11.89
CA LYS A 132 2.92 -2.46 10.43
C LYS A 132 1.64 -2.99 9.78
N GLY A 133 1.41 -2.66 8.53
CA GLY A 133 0.22 -3.13 7.83
C GLY A 133 0.02 -2.47 6.46
N PRO A 134 -0.99 -2.90 5.70
CA PRO A 134 -1.23 -2.41 4.35
C PRO A 134 -1.82 -1.00 4.32
N VAL A 135 -1.44 -0.26 3.28
CA VAL A 135 -2.01 1.03 2.88
C VAL A 135 -2.44 0.93 1.42
N LEU A 136 -3.62 1.42 1.09
CA LEU A 136 -4.13 1.43 -0.27
C LEU A 136 -4.13 2.85 -0.84
N ILE A 137 -3.69 2.98 -2.10
CA ILE A 137 -3.76 4.21 -2.89
C ILE A 137 -4.58 3.91 -4.14
N ASP A 138 -5.78 4.47 -4.21
CA ASP A 138 -6.68 4.33 -5.35
C ASP A 138 -6.61 5.59 -6.22
N ILE A 139 -6.23 5.45 -7.49
CA ILE A 139 -5.92 6.58 -8.37
C ILE A 139 -6.87 6.58 -9.56
N THR A 140 -7.57 7.69 -9.79
CA THR A 140 -8.47 7.78 -10.94
C THR A 140 -7.71 7.85 -12.26
N LYS A 141 -8.34 7.35 -13.32
CA LYS A 141 -7.74 7.22 -14.66
C LYS A 141 -7.27 8.55 -15.24
N ASP A 142 -8.03 9.60 -15.05
CA ASP A 142 -7.71 10.96 -15.51
C ASP A 142 -6.45 11.51 -14.81
N VAL A 143 -6.29 11.21 -13.54
CA VAL A 143 -5.08 11.52 -12.77
C VAL A 143 -3.85 10.80 -13.33
N THR A 144 -3.94 9.48 -13.60
CA THR A 144 -2.82 8.73 -14.18
C THR A 144 -2.43 9.20 -15.59
N ALA A 145 -3.34 9.90 -16.30
CA ALA A 145 -3.11 10.44 -17.64
C ALA A 145 -2.62 11.90 -17.65
N ALA A 146 -2.75 12.58 -16.53
CA ALA A 146 -2.39 13.99 -16.42
C ALA A 146 -0.87 14.17 -16.36
N VAL A 147 -0.42 15.34 -16.79
CA VAL A 147 0.99 15.76 -16.75
C VAL A 147 1.12 16.92 -15.77
N THR A 148 2.13 16.87 -14.95
CA THR A 148 2.41 17.91 -13.96
C THR A 148 3.92 18.07 -13.78
N ASP A 149 4.35 19.21 -13.26
CA ASP A 149 5.73 19.42 -12.86
C ASP A 149 6.00 18.66 -11.57
N PHE A 150 7.13 17.95 -11.52
CA PHE A 150 7.54 17.15 -10.38
C PHE A 150 8.88 17.64 -9.83
N GLU A 151 8.91 17.95 -8.54
CA GLU A 151 10.14 18.20 -7.81
C GLU A 151 10.54 16.97 -6.99
N ASN A 152 11.77 16.49 -7.22
CA ASN A 152 12.26 15.32 -6.51
C ASN A 152 12.64 15.70 -5.07
N LYS A 153 11.81 15.29 -4.11
CA LYS A 153 12.06 15.50 -2.69
C LYS A 153 12.91 14.35 -2.09
N PRO A 154 13.71 14.60 -1.05
CA PRO A 154 14.49 13.55 -0.40
C PRO A 154 13.59 12.45 0.17
N LYS A 155 14.15 11.24 0.30
CA LYS A 155 13.45 10.11 0.93
C LYS A 155 13.09 10.47 2.38
N ILE A 156 11.87 10.12 2.79
CA ILE A 156 11.48 10.21 4.20
C ILE A 156 12.25 9.14 4.96
N GLU A 157 13.08 9.55 5.90
CA GLU A 157 13.69 8.61 6.85
C GLU A 157 12.61 8.13 7.82
N ILE A 158 12.43 6.81 7.88
CA ILE A 158 11.54 6.20 8.87
C ILE A 158 12.35 6.08 10.15
N VAL A 159 12.11 6.99 11.07
CA VAL A 159 12.68 6.91 12.42
C VAL A 159 11.85 5.90 13.20
N ASP A 160 12.49 4.88 13.73
CA ASP A 160 11.86 3.97 14.69
C ASP A 160 11.89 4.66 16.08
N ASP A 161 10.80 5.33 16.40
CA ASP A 161 10.61 6.03 17.68
C ASP A 161 10.24 5.09 18.83
N THR A 162 10.48 3.79 18.67
CA THR A 162 10.18 2.81 19.71
C THR A 162 11.11 3.01 20.89
N VAL A 163 10.69 3.81 21.85
CA VAL A 163 11.37 3.96 23.15
C VAL A 163 11.12 2.68 23.95
N VAL A 164 12.18 1.93 24.17
CA VAL A 164 12.10 0.71 24.97
C VAL A 164 12.18 1.09 26.44
N ASP A 165 11.10 0.88 27.21
CA ASP A 165 11.11 0.99 28.67
C ASP A 165 11.82 -0.22 29.29
N MET A 166 13.07 -0.02 29.71
CA MET A 166 13.90 -1.08 30.28
C MET A 166 13.36 -1.62 31.61
N ASP A 167 12.60 -0.83 32.37
CA ASP A 167 12.01 -1.29 33.64
C ASP A 167 10.74 -2.13 33.38
N GLU A 168 9.97 -1.81 32.36
CA GLU A 168 8.89 -2.68 31.90
C GLU A 168 9.43 -4.00 31.33
N LEU A 169 10.49 -3.96 30.53
CA LEU A 169 11.14 -5.18 30.01
C LEU A 169 11.63 -6.10 31.15
N LYS A 170 12.24 -5.55 32.22
CA LYS A 170 12.64 -6.34 33.37
C LYS A 170 11.45 -6.99 34.08
N LYS A 171 10.34 -6.26 34.24
CA LYS A 171 9.11 -6.82 34.80
C LYS A 171 8.56 -7.97 33.96
N ILE A 172 8.54 -7.80 32.63
CA ILE A 172 8.09 -8.84 31.69
C ILE A 172 9.02 -10.06 31.77
N ALA A 173 10.33 -9.86 31.73
CA ALA A 173 11.32 -10.92 31.86
C ALA A 173 11.17 -11.69 33.19
N ASP A 174 10.92 -11.00 34.29
CA ASP A 174 10.67 -11.60 35.59
C ASP A 174 9.40 -12.48 35.62
N VAL A 175 8.32 -12.03 34.95
CA VAL A 175 7.09 -12.80 34.82
C VAL A 175 7.33 -14.08 34.01
N ILE A 176 8.03 -13.96 32.88
CA ILE A 176 8.37 -15.10 32.01
C ILE A 176 9.22 -16.12 32.78
N ASN A 177 10.27 -15.66 33.46
CA ASN A 177 11.20 -16.53 34.19
C ASN A 177 10.54 -17.24 35.40
N LYS A 178 9.52 -16.63 36.00
CA LYS A 178 8.76 -17.23 37.11
C LYS A 178 7.61 -18.11 36.66
N ALA A 179 7.25 -18.11 35.37
CA ALA A 179 6.16 -18.89 34.83
C ALA A 179 6.49 -20.38 34.88
N LYS A 180 5.59 -21.19 35.46
CA LYS A 180 5.73 -22.65 35.53
C LYS A 180 5.27 -23.35 34.24
N LYS A 181 4.40 -22.71 33.45
CA LYS A 181 3.85 -23.21 32.19
C LYS A 181 3.67 -22.02 31.24
N PRO A 182 4.76 -21.45 30.70
CA PRO A 182 4.65 -20.40 29.68
C PRO A 182 4.05 -21.00 28.41
N ILE A 183 3.09 -20.29 27.80
CA ILE A 183 2.44 -20.63 26.51
C ILE A 183 2.92 -19.62 25.49
#